data_36708320163a9f549441ece9efcb6416
#
_entry.id   36708320163a9f549441ece9efcb6416
#
_cell.length_a   1.000
_cell.length_b   1.000
_cell.length_c   1.000
_cell.angle_alpha   90.00
_cell.angle_beta   90.00
_cell.angle_gamma   90.00
#
_symmetry.space_group_name_H-M   'P 1'
#
loop_
_entity.id
_entity.type
_entity.pdbx_description
1 polymer ?
#
loop_
_entity_poly.entity_id
_entity_poly.type
_entity_poly.pdbx_seq_one_letter_code
_entity_poly.pdbx_strand_id
1 'polypeptide(L)'
;FHANIAILLNITPDHLDRYAFCMQNYVDAKMRIIQNQTPDDSFIYWNDDPVIKKELEKYDIKAIQYPFSELKEKGSIGYIEDGTYTIEKPTPFNMEQEELSLTGKHNVYNSLAAGIASNISGIKKDVIRQSLGDFPGVEHRLEKVCKVGGVQYINDSKATNVDACWYALESMN
;
A
#
# COMPACT_ATOMS: atom_id res chain seq x y z
N PHE A 1 15.29 -2.04 -16.42
CA PHE A 1 13.93 -1.60 -16.05
C PHE A 1 13.98 -0.20 -15.46
N HIS A 2 13.05 0.67 -15.86
CA HIS A 2 12.86 2.03 -15.36
C HIS A 2 11.38 2.20 -14.97
N ALA A 3 11.12 2.64 -13.75
CA ALA A 3 9.78 2.85 -13.24
C ALA A 3 9.50 4.36 -13.14
N ASN A 4 8.53 4.87 -13.91
CA ASN A 4 8.11 6.27 -13.79
C ASN A 4 7.39 6.52 -12.46
N ILE A 5 6.62 5.53 -11.98
CA ILE A 5 6.03 5.53 -10.65
C ILE A 5 6.42 4.21 -9.98
N ALA A 6 7.22 4.26 -8.93
CA ALA A 6 7.56 3.12 -8.10
C ALA A 6 6.75 3.16 -6.81
N ILE A 7 6.24 1.99 -6.36
CA ILE A 7 5.48 1.88 -5.11
C ILE A 7 6.12 0.80 -4.24
N LEU A 8 6.48 1.13 -3.01
CA LEU A 8 7.00 0.22 -2.01
C LEU A 8 6.11 0.23 -0.77
N LEU A 9 5.28 -0.81 -0.62
CA LEU A 9 4.25 -0.89 0.42
C LEU A 9 4.80 -1.34 1.76
N ASN A 10 5.59 -2.43 1.76
CA ASN A 10 6.21 -2.97 2.97
C ASN A 10 7.38 -3.89 2.61
N ILE A 11 8.21 -4.17 3.62
CA ILE A 11 9.28 -5.17 3.54
C ILE A 11 9.19 -6.08 4.76
N THR A 12 8.42 -7.16 4.65
CA THR A 12 8.31 -8.23 5.66
C THR A 12 8.98 -9.50 5.14
N PRO A 13 9.54 -10.35 6.02
CA PRO A 13 10.19 -11.59 5.59
C PRO A 13 9.25 -12.48 4.78
N ASP A 14 9.61 -12.73 3.53
CA ASP A 14 8.90 -13.65 2.65
C ASP A 14 9.88 -14.22 1.61
N HIS A 15 9.62 -15.44 1.14
CA HIS A 15 10.42 -16.10 0.11
C HIS A 15 11.95 -16.08 0.34
N LEU A 16 12.41 -16.11 1.61
CA LEU A 16 13.83 -16.01 1.95
C LEU A 16 14.68 -17.14 1.39
N ASP A 17 14.08 -18.28 1.08
CA ASP A 17 14.71 -19.40 0.36
C ASP A 17 15.35 -18.95 -0.96
N ARG A 18 14.75 -17.98 -1.66
CA ARG A 18 15.26 -17.38 -2.91
C ARG A 18 16.40 -16.38 -2.70
N TYR A 19 16.61 -15.96 -1.46
CA TYR A 19 17.58 -14.93 -1.07
C TYR A 19 18.65 -15.45 -0.13
N ALA A 20 18.97 -16.75 -0.22
CA ALA A 20 19.93 -17.46 0.63
C ALA A 20 19.60 -17.31 2.13
N PHE A 21 18.35 -17.25 2.50
CA PHE A 21 17.83 -16.99 3.86
C PHE A 21 18.40 -15.71 4.50
N CYS A 22 18.84 -14.75 3.67
CA CYS A 22 19.38 -13.48 4.11
C CYS A 22 18.38 -12.35 3.84
N MET A 23 17.85 -11.75 4.91
CA MET A 23 16.88 -10.65 4.81
C MET A 23 17.43 -9.46 4.02
N GLN A 24 18.71 -9.14 4.17
CA GLN A 24 19.33 -8.00 3.44
C GLN A 24 19.31 -8.23 1.92
N ASN A 25 19.56 -9.46 1.44
CA ASN A 25 19.48 -9.77 0.01
C ASN A 25 18.07 -9.54 -0.55
N TYR A 26 17.05 -9.88 0.26
CA TYR A 26 15.65 -9.63 -0.11
C TYR A 26 15.34 -8.12 -0.14
N VAL A 27 15.78 -7.38 0.86
CA VAL A 27 15.64 -5.91 0.92
C VAL A 27 16.31 -5.26 -0.29
N ASP A 28 17.57 -5.62 -0.56
CA ASP A 28 18.34 -5.08 -1.69
C ASP A 28 17.63 -5.35 -3.04
N ALA A 29 17.06 -6.54 -3.19
CA ALA A 29 16.30 -6.88 -4.38
C ALA A 29 15.04 -6.01 -4.56
N LYS A 30 14.32 -5.70 -3.46
CA LYS A 30 13.17 -4.79 -3.49
C LYS A 30 13.58 -3.34 -3.77
N MET A 31 14.68 -2.87 -3.17
CA MET A 31 15.16 -1.51 -3.36
C MET A 31 15.64 -1.24 -4.80
N ARG A 32 15.91 -2.27 -5.60
CA ARG A 32 16.20 -2.09 -7.04
C ARG A 32 15.09 -1.40 -7.82
N ILE A 33 13.88 -1.30 -7.26
CA ILE A 33 12.77 -0.61 -7.94
C ILE A 33 13.07 0.87 -8.21
N ILE A 34 13.92 1.50 -7.38
CA ILE A 34 14.29 2.92 -7.49
C ILE A 34 15.61 3.16 -8.23
N GLN A 35 16.39 2.10 -8.53
CA GLN A 35 17.79 2.22 -8.99
C GLN A 35 17.98 3.04 -10.27
N ASN A 36 16.98 3.07 -11.16
CA ASN A 36 17.06 3.76 -12.46
C ASN A 36 16.11 4.97 -12.53
N GLN A 37 15.52 5.38 -11.40
CA GLN A 37 14.67 6.56 -11.38
C GLN A 37 15.47 7.85 -11.52
N THR A 38 14.84 8.85 -12.11
CA THR A 38 15.34 10.21 -12.37
C THR A 38 14.53 11.23 -11.55
N PRO A 39 14.91 12.52 -11.55
CA PRO A 39 14.12 13.57 -10.88
C PRO A 39 12.70 13.78 -11.44
N ASP A 40 12.41 13.25 -12.63
CA ASP A 40 11.07 13.33 -13.23
C ASP A 40 10.15 12.18 -12.82
N ASP A 41 10.69 11.19 -12.11
CA ASP A 41 9.95 10.01 -11.66
C ASP A 41 9.41 10.19 -10.24
N SER A 42 8.52 9.28 -9.84
CA SER A 42 7.84 9.32 -8.54
C SER A 42 8.10 8.05 -7.75
N PHE A 43 8.40 8.21 -6.45
CA PHE A 43 8.56 7.11 -5.53
C PHE A 43 7.58 7.23 -4.36
N ILE A 44 6.62 6.31 -4.29
CA ILE A 44 5.61 6.21 -3.25
C ILE A 44 6.03 5.12 -2.27
N TYR A 45 6.06 5.42 -0.99
CA TYR A 45 6.44 4.41 0.01
C TYR A 45 5.73 4.61 1.35
N TRP A 46 5.54 3.46 2.05
CA TRP A 46 4.97 3.48 3.39
C TRP A 46 6.02 3.89 4.42
N ASN A 47 5.81 5.06 5.00
CA ASN A 47 6.77 5.69 5.92
C ASN A 47 6.77 5.06 7.33
N ASP A 48 5.75 4.25 7.69
CA ASP A 48 5.70 3.58 9.00
C ASP A 48 6.48 2.26 9.01
N ASP A 49 6.88 1.72 7.84
CA ASP A 49 7.68 0.50 7.78
C ASP A 49 9.12 0.78 8.23
N PRO A 50 9.58 0.15 9.36
CA PRO A 50 10.89 0.44 9.92
C PRO A 50 12.04 -0.03 9.02
N VAL A 51 11.82 -1.05 8.18
CA VAL A 51 12.85 -1.55 7.25
C VAL A 51 13.01 -0.57 6.11
N ILE A 52 11.91 -0.10 5.52
CA ILE A 52 11.94 0.93 4.47
C ILE A 52 12.63 2.19 5.01
N LYS A 53 12.19 2.71 6.15
CA LYS A 53 12.73 3.92 6.78
C LYS A 53 14.25 3.87 6.95
N LYS A 54 14.75 2.75 7.46
CA LYS A 54 16.18 2.51 7.66
C LYS A 54 16.95 2.38 6.34
N GLU A 55 16.36 1.69 5.36
CA GLU A 55 17.03 1.48 4.08
C GLU A 55 17.12 2.76 3.27
N LEU A 56 16.10 3.62 3.29
CA LEU A 56 16.11 4.88 2.55
C LEU A 56 17.28 5.80 2.92
N GLU A 57 17.80 5.72 4.14
CA GLU A 57 18.98 6.48 4.58
C GLU A 57 20.27 6.12 3.81
N LYS A 58 20.29 4.95 3.15
CA LYS A 58 21.46 4.45 2.41
C LYS A 58 21.48 4.86 0.93
N TYR A 59 20.37 5.40 0.43
CA TYR A 59 20.18 5.67 -1.00
C TYR A 59 20.07 7.17 -1.29
N ASP A 60 20.75 7.61 -2.34
CA ASP A 60 20.50 8.92 -2.96
C ASP A 60 19.30 8.82 -3.89
N ILE A 61 18.10 9.08 -3.36
CA ILE A 61 16.84 8.94 -4.09
C ILE A 61 16.63 10.16 -4.96
N LYS A 62 16.72 9.99 -6.27
CA LYS A 62 16.56 11.07 -7.26
C LYS A 62 15.10 11.41 -7.53
N ALA A 63 14.21 10.43 -7.43
CA ALA A 63 12.79 10.61 -7.70
C ALA A 63 12.11 11.54 -6.69
N ILE A 64 11.02 12.16 -7.11
CA ILE A 64 10.13 12.89 -6.20
C ILE A 64 9.51 11.89 -5.22
N GLN A 65 9.69 12.12 -3.93
CA GLN A 65 9.24 11.22 -2.89
C GLN A 65 7.83 11.56 -2.40
N TYR A 66 7.00 10.52 -2.29
CA TYR A 66 5.61 10.57 -1.82
C TYR A 66 5.42 9.59 -0.66
N PRO A 67 5.93 9.93 0.56
CA PRO A 67 5.73 9.10 1.74
C PRO A 67 4.27 9.14 2.21
N PHE A 68 3.73 7.99 2.59
CA PHE A 68 2.43 7.92 3.25
C PHE A 68 2.52 7.14 4.57
N SER A 69 1.62 7.45 5.51
CA SER A 69 1.58 6.88 6.86
C SER A 69 0.15 6.54 7.26
N GLU A 70 -0.03 5.72 8.29
CA GLU A 70 -1.36 5.46 8.87
C GLU A 70 -1.95 6.75 9.46
N LEU A 71 -1.15 7.43 10.28
CA LEU A 71 -1.50 8.70 10.88
C LEU A 71 -0.68 9.82 10.29
N LYS A 72 -1.12 11.06 10.46
CA LYS A 72 -0.38 12.23 10.02
C LYS A 72 0.96 12.33 10.73
N GLU A 73 2.02 12.01 10.01
CA GLU A 73 3.42 12.21 10.44
C GLU A 73 4.07 13.35 9.66
N LYS A 74 5.11 13.94 10.28
CA LYS A 74 5.88 14.98 9.62
C LYS A 74 6.52 14.45 8.34
N GLY A 75 6.16 15.05 7.22
CA GLY A 75 6.66 14.69 5.89
C GLY A 75 5.79 13.73 5.11
N SER A 76 4.83 13.04 5.73
CA SER A 76 3.85 12.24 5.00
C SER A 76 2.89 13.11 4.22
N ILE A 77 2.60 12.70 2.99
CA ILE A 77 1.70 13.42 2.07
C ILE A 77 0.36 12.68 1.88
N GLY A 78 0.25 11.46 2.38
CA GLY A 78 -0.97 10.67 2.43
C GLY A 78 -1.12 10.03 3.81
N TYR A 79 -2.30 10.15 4.43
CA TYR A 79 -2.55 9.67 5.79
C TYR A 79 -4.06 9.62 6.09
N ILE A 80 -4.39 9.02 7.23
CA ILE A 80 -5.73 9.11 7.84
C ILE A 80 -5.64 10.02 9.06
N GLU A 81 -6.53 11.00 9.15
CA GLU A 81 -6.67 11.90 10.30
C GLU A 81 -8.16 12.06 10.61
N ASP A 82 -8.57 11.74 11.83
CA ASP A 82 -9.95 11.83 12.31
C ASP A 82 -10.99 11.18 11.38
N GLY A 83 -10.67 9.98 10.87
CA GLY A 83 -11.52 9.24 9.94
C GLY A 83 -11.50 9.76 8.50
N THR A 84 -10.71 10.79 8.21
CA THR A 84 -10.58 11.34 6.87
C THR A 84 -9.33 10.83 6.18
N TYR A 85 -9.51 10.19 5.04
CA TYR A 85 -8.46 9.82 4.11
C TYR A 85 -7.97 11.06 3.37
N THR A 86 -6.69 11.39 3.51
CA THR A 86 -6.12 12.63 2.98
C THR A 86 -4.91 12.34 2.09
N ILE A 87 -4.85 13.00 0.94
CA ILE A 87 -3.65 13.13 0.08
C ILE A 87 -3.40 14.63 -0.11
N GLU A 88 -2.22 15.10 0.28
CA GLU A 88 -1.85 16.51 0.16
C GLU A 88 -1.28 16.88 -1.22
N LYS A 89 -0.55 15.95 -1.86
CA LYS A 89 0.21 16.19 -3.10
C LYS A 89 0.07 15.04 -4.09
N PRO A 90 0.25 15.30 -5.40
CA PRO A 90 0.46 16.60 -6.03
C PRO A 90 -0.79 17.50 -6.02
N THR A 91 -1.99 16.92 -5.98
CA THR A 91 -3.26 17.64 -5.94
C THR A 91 -4.01 17.26 -4.67
N PRO A 92 -4.36 18.19 -3.76
CA PRO A 92 -5.07 17.86 -2.53
C PRO A 92 -6.38 17.10 -2.79
N PHE A 93 -6.57 15.98 -2.07
CA PHE A 93 -7.73 15.11 -2.19
C PHE A 93 -8.10 14.55 -0.80
N ASN A 94 -9.39 14.60 -0.46
CA ASN A 94 -9.91 14.07 0.78
C ASN A 94 -11.19 13.26 0.51
N MET A 95 -11.42 12.21 1.30
CA MET A 95 -12.68 11.47 1.38
C MET A 95 -12.83 10.86 2.78
N GLU A 96 -14.03 10.51 3.17
CA GLU A 96 -14.23 9.80 4.43
C GLU A 96 -13.69 8.37 4.32
N GLN A 97 -13.02 7.90 5.38
CA GLN A 97 -12.48 6.54 5.41
C GLN A 97 -13.58 5.48 5.23
N GLU A 98 -14.78 5.78 5.71
CA GLU A 98 -15.96 4.91 5.59
C GLU A 98 -16.45 4.75 4.15
N GLU A 99 -16.10 5.68 3.26
CA GLU A 99 -16.40 5.58 1.83
C GLU A 99 -15.51 4.56 1.10
N LEU A 100 -14.39 4.09 1.72
CA LEU A 100 -13.55 3.07 1.14
C LEU A 100 -14.28 1.73 1.10
N SER A 101 -14.33 1.10 -0.07
CA SER A 101 -14.96 -0.22 -0.25
C SER A 101 -14.18 -1.33 0.46
N LEU A 102 -12.86 -1.21 0.52
CA LEU A 102 -11.99 -2.17 1.18
C LEU A 102 -11.72 -1.73 2.62
N THR A 103 -12.15 -2.55 3.57
CA THR A 103 -11.93 -2.36 5.00
C THR A 103 -10.66 -3.07 5.50
N GLY A 104 -10.21 -2.69 6.70
CA GLY A 104 -9.02 -3.26 7.33
C GLY A 104 -7.75 -2.47 7.03
N LYS A 105 -6.84 -2.48 8.00
CA LYS A 105 -5.64 -1.65 8.05
C LYS A 105 -4.77 -1.72 6.79
N HIS A 106 -4.50 -2.92 6.27
CA HIS A 106 -3.71 -3.10 5.06
C HIS A 106 -4.37 -2.54 3.79
N ASN A 107 -5.69 -2.65 3.72
CA ASN A 107 -6.42 -2.12 2.58
C ASN A 107 -6.43 -0.60 2.58
N VAL A 108 -6.42 0.03 3.74
CA VAL A 108 -6.23 1.49 3.87
C VAL A 108 -4.89 1.92 3.28
N TYR A 109 -3.80 1.21 3.60
CA TYR A 109 -2.47 1.50 3.03
C TYR A 109 -2.42 1.29 1.51
N ASN A 110 -3.02 0.19 1.04
CA ASN A 110 -3.12 -0.07 -0.39
C ASN A 110 -3.92 1.03 -1.09
N SER A 111 -5.01 1.49 -0.48
CA SER A 111 -5.84 2.59 -1.00
C SER A 111 -5.08 3.92 -1.02
N LEU A 112 -4.27 4.24 0.02
CA LEU A 112 -3.41 5.43 0.04
C LEU A 112 -2.40 5.39 -1.10
N ALA A 113 -1.70 4.28 -1.28
CA ALA A 113 -0.72 4.14 -2.35
C ALA A 113 -1.38 4.23 -3.75
N ALA A 114 -2.54 3.59 -3.95
CA ALA A 114 -3.30 3.64 -5.19
C ALA A 114 -3.83 5.05 -5.49
N GLY A 115 -4.37 5.73 -4.47
CA GLY A 115 -4.86 7.10 -4.59
C GLY A 115 -3.76 8.08 -4.94
N ILE A 116 -2.59 7.99 -4.29
CA ILE A 116 -1.41 8.81 -4.59
C ILE A 116 -0.94 8.57 -6.02
N ALA A 117 -0.80 7.31 -6.44
CA ALA A 117 -0.37 6.95 -7.79
C ALA A 117 -1.33 7.47 -8.86
N SER A 118 -2.63 7.35 -8.62
CA SER A 118 -3.69 7.87 -9.50
C SER A 118 -3.64 9.40 -9.59
N ASN A 119 -3.40 10.07 -8.47
CA ASN A 119 -3.29 11.52 -8.39
C ASN A 119 -2.06 12.03 -9.17
N ILE A 120 -0.89 11.37 -9.02
CA ILE A 120 0.33 11.65 -9.80
C ILE A 120 0.05 11.46 -11.31
N SER A 121 -0.71 10.42 -11.67
CA SER A 121 -1.09 10.13 -13.05
C SER A 121 -2.12 11.11 -13.65
N GLY A 122 -2.55 12.12 -12.89
CA GLY A 122 -3.50 13.14 -13.36
C GLY A 122 -4.95 12.66 -13.44
N ILE A 123 -5.29 11.56 -12.77
CA ILE A 123 -6.68 11.06 -12.71
C ILE A 123 -7.52 12.07 -11.91
N LYS A 124 -8.73 12.34 -12.39
CA LYS A 124 -9.67 13.27 -11.74
C LYS A 124 -10.08 12.76 -10.36
N LYS A 125 -10.22 13.68 -9.40
CA LYS A 125 -10.58 13.38 -8.01
C LYS A 125 -11.86 12.55 -7.87
N ASP A 126 -12.88 12.87 -8.66
CA ASP A 126 -14.16 12.15 -8.61
C ASP A 126 -14.00 10.70 -9.07
N VAL A 127 -13.13 10.46 -10.07
CA VAL A 127 -12.82 9.10 -10.55
C VAL A 127 -12.04 8.34 -9.49
N ILE A 128 -11.06 8.98 -8.82
CA ILE A 128 -10.31 8.36 -7.71
C ILE A 128 -11.28 7.98 -6.59
N ARG A 129 -12.16 8.90 -6.15
CA ARG A 129 -13.16 8.65 -5.11
C ARG A 129 -14.06 7.48 -5.48
N GLN A 130 -14.65 7.53 -6.66
CA GLN A 130 -15.53 6.48 -7.14
C GLN A 130 -14.81 5.12 -7.19
N SER A 131 -13.59 5.06 -7.75
CA SER A 131 -12.85 3.81 -7.85
C SER A 131 -12.47 3.22 -6.49
N LEU A 132 -12.09 4.05 -5.52
CA LEU A 132 -11.77 3.61 -4.16
C LEU A 132 -13.03 3.17 -3.39
N GLY A 133 -14.20 3.79 -3.67
CA GLY A 133 -15.49 3.45 -3.05
C GLY A 133 -16.16 2.22 -3.66
N ASP A 134 -16.00 2.00 -4.96
CA ASP A 134 -16.70 0.94 -5.69
C ASP A 134 -15.86 -0.32 -5.93
N PHE A 135 -14.59 -0.34 -5.54
CA PHE A 135 -13.68 -1.45 -5.84
C PHE A 135 -14.13 -2.75 -5.15
N PRO A 136 -14.50 -3.79 -5.90
CA PRO A 136 -15.11 -5.00 -5.32
C PRO A 136 -14.10 -5.92 -4.61
N GLY A 137 -12.83 -5.55 -4.55
CA GLY A 137 -11.75 -6.42 -4.08
C GLY A 137 -11.16 -7.30 -5.20
N VAL A 138 -10.28 -8.20 -4.80
CA VAL A 138 -9.62 -9.15 -5.71
C VAL A 138 -10.06 -10.55 -5.33
N GLU A 139 -10.38 -11.37 -6.32
CA GLU A 139 -10.69 -12.80 -6.12
C GLU A 139 -9.60 -13.47 -5.25
N HIS A 140 -10.02 -14.38 -4.40
CA HIS A 140 -9.16 -15.12 -3.48
C HIS A 140 -8.49 -14.29 -2.38
N ARG A 141 -8.94 -13.04 -2.17
CA ARG A 141 -8.45 -12.19 -1.08
C ARG A 141 -9.65 -11.69 -0.25
N LEU A 142 -9.88 -12.32 0.90
CA LEU A 142 -11.06 -12.07 1.76
C LEU A 142 -12.39 -12.12 0.99
N GLU A 143 -12.42 -12.92 -0.06
CA GLU A 143 -13.56 -13.06 -0.96
C GLU A 143 -14.73 -13.72 -0.25
N LYS A 144 -15.86 -13.02 -0.14
CA LYS A 144 -17.11 -13.57 0.41
C LYS A 144 -17.76 -14.49 -0.61
N VAL A 145 -17.56 -15.81 -0.47
CA VAL A 145 -18.04 -16.81 -1.43
C VAL A 145 -19.54 -17.08 -1.31
N CYS A 146 -19.99 -17.45 -0.11
CA CYS A 146 -21.40 -17.76 0.14
C CYS A 146 -21.72 -17.70 1.65
N LYS A 147 -23.04 -17.75 1.96
CA LYS A 147 -23.52 -17.90 3.33
C LYS A 147 -24.50 -19.08 3.39
N VAL A 148 -24.18 -20.09 4.20
CA VAL A 148 -24.98 -21.30 4.36
C VAL A 148 -25.24 -21.57 5.83
N GLY A 149 -26.50 -21.78 6.22
CA GLY A 149 -26.90 -22.05 7.61
C GLY A 149 -26.46 -20.98 8.61
N GLY A 150 -26.36 -19.70 8.19
CA GLY A 150 -25.88 -18.60 9.01
C GLY A 150 -24.35 -18.43 9.03
N VAL A 151 -23.58 -19.38 8.47
CA VAL A 151 -22.11 -19.35 8.42
C VAL A 151 -21.67 -18.67 7.11
N GLN A 152 -20.84 -17.64 7.22
CA GLN A 152 -20.19 -16.98 6.07
C GLN A 152 -18.92 -17.74 5.69
N TYR A 153 -18.82 -18.12 4.42
CA TYR A 153 -17.62 -18.72 3.82
C TYR A 153 -16.80 -17.66 3.10
N ILE A 154 -15.52 -17.57 3.46
CA ILE A 154 -14.59 -16.58 2.92
C ILE A 154 -13.40 -17.31 2.32
N ASN A 155 -13.04 -16.97 1.09
CA ASN A 155 -11.86 -17.47 0.40
C ASN A 155 -10.72 -16.45 0.50
N ASP A 156 -9.64 -16.84 1.16
CA ASP A 156 -8.42 -16.03 1.29
C ASP A 156 -7.16 -16.85 0.90
N SER A 157 -7.26 -17.63 -0.18
CA SER A 157 -6.16 -18.47 -0.66
C SER A 157 -4.93 -17.68 -1.15
N LYS A 158 -5.03 -16.36 -1.26
CA LYS A 158 -3.90 -15.44 -1.49
C LYS A 158 -3.06 -15.20 -0.24
N ALA A 159 -3.54 -15.51 0.96
CA ALA A 159 -2.79 -15.45 2.19
C ALA A 159 -1.85 -16.66 2.27
N THR A 160 -0.63 -16.52 1.76
CA THR A 160 0.37 -17.60 1.61
C THR A 160 1.42 -17.63 2.71
N ASN A 161 1.32 -16.75 3.71
CA ASN A 161 2.19 -16.71 4.88
C ASN A 161 1.39 -16.41 6.16
N VAL A 162 2.03 -16.56 7.31
CA VAL A 162 1.38 -16.42 8.63
C VAL A 162 0.86 -15.02 8.86
N ASP A 163 1.63 -14.00 8.48
CA ASP A 163 1.25 -12.59 8.67
C ASP A 163 0.00 -12.26 7.84
N ALA A 164 -0.07 -12.71 6.59
CA ALA A 164 -1.24 -12.51 5.75
C ALA A 164 -2.49 -13.17 6.35
N CYS A 165 -2.37 -14.41 6.87
CA CYS A 165 -3.48 -15.09 7.56
C CYS A 165 -3.90 -14.35 8.83
N TRP A 166 -2.94 -13.85 9.61
CA TRP A 166 -3.22 -13.10 10.83
C TRP A 166 -4.06 -11.85 10.54
N TYR A 167 -3.64 -11.05 9.58
CA TYR A 167 -4.36 -9.84 9.19
C TYR A 167 -5.74 -10.14 8.60
N ALA A 168 -5.89 -11.25 7.88
CA ALA A 168 -7.18 -11.70 7.40
C ALA A 168 -8.14 -11.98 8.57
N LEU A 169 -7.69 -12.70 9.59
CA LEU A 169 -8.48 -13.00 10.78
C LEU A 169 -8.80 -11.74 11.60
N GLU A 170 -7.85 -10.84 11.76
CA GLU A 170 -8.04 -9.56 12.47
C GLU A 170 -9.10 -8.67 11.80
N SER A 171 -9.21 -8.72 10.46
CA SER A 171 -10.20 -7.96 9.69
C SER A 171 -11.61 -8.52 9.73
N MET A 172 -11.82 -9.71 10.32
CA MET A 172 -13.13 -10.40 10.40
C MET A 172 -13.89 -10.11 11.71
N ASN A 173 -13.33 -9.33 12.63
CA ASN A 173 -13.94 -8.97 13.92
C ASN A 173 -14.78 -7.70 13.82
#